data_032692ad422b63b1eab9f8670d64ae01
#
_entry.id   032692ad422b63b1eab9f8670d64ae01
#
_cell.length_a   1.000
_cell.length_b   1.000
_cell.length_c   1.000
_cell.angle_alpha   90.00
_cell.angle_beta   90.00
_cell.angle_gamma   90.00
#
_symmetry.space_group_name_H-M   'P 1'
#
loop_
_entity.id
_entity.type
_entity.pdbx_description
1 polymer ?
#
loop_
_entity_poly.entity_id
_entity_poly.type
_entity_poly.pdbx_seq_one_letter_code
_entity_poly.pdbx_strand_id
1 'polypeptide(L)'
;HTADIFQTSIIQVYQLKNLKLLARYISDEAAAYRDGFKDPQGYWTAFYQIPYVIGYNTRLVAPKDAPSSYEDLLNPKWKGWVGLETEEYQWFYHWIQILGRDKGLDYMKKFAGQNPQMRAGHTLLAQLVAAGEIALATVVYSNRIERMKASGAPVDWVRFKGPTITAINAIAIPEKALHPNA
;
A
#
# COMPACT_ATOMS: atom_id res chain seq x y z
N HIS A 1 2.53 2.54 29.55
CA HIS A 1 2.24 3.80 28.85
C HIS A 1 1.00 3.58 27.99
N THR A 2 -0.08 4.29 28.30
CA THR A 2 -1.30 4.36 27.48
C THR A 2 -1.19 5.55 26.57
N ALA A 3 -1.36 5.36 25.27
CA ALA A 3 -1.46 6.45 24.31
C ALA A 3 -2.90 6.99 24.33
N ASP A 4 -3.08 8.30 24.19
CA ASP A 4 -4.41 8.94 24.10
C ASP A 4 -4.93 8.94 22.68
N ILE A 5 -4.03 8.99 21.69
CA ILE A 5 -4.32 8.84 20.28
C ILE A 5 -3.29 7.88 19.68
N PHE A 6 -3.71 7.07 18.74
CA PHE A 6 -2.78 6.28 17.94
C PHE A 6 -3.14 6.34 16.45
N GLN A 7 -2.14 6.05 15.64
CA GLN A 7 -2.26 5.98 14.21
C GLN A 7 -1.79 4.61 13.75
N THR A 8 -2.57 3.96 12.91
CA THR A 8 -2.20 2.67 12.33
C THR A 8 -2.94 2.39 11.01
N SER A 9 -2.67 1.25 10.39
CA SER A 9 -3.34 0.83 9.16
C SER A 9 -4.84 0.66 9.38
N ILE A 10 -5.62 0.93 8.34
CA ILE A 10 -7.08 0.80 8.40
C ILE A 10 -7.54 -0.61 8.80
N ILE A 11 -6.80 -1.66 8.42
CA ILE A 11 -7.10 -3.04 8.80
C ILE A 11 -7.01 -3.22 10.33
N GLN A 12 -5.93 -2.72 10.92
CA GLN A 12 -5.74 -2.81 12.38
C GLN A 12 -6.79 -1.99 13.12
N VAL A 13 -7.16 -0.83 12.60
CA VAL A 13 -8.25 -0.01 13.18
C VAL A 13 -9.57 -0.77 13.17
N TYR A 14 -9.93 -1.46 12.07
CA TYR A 14 -11.12 -2.32 12.03
C TYR A 14 -11.06 -3.46 13.04
N GLN A 15 -9.90 -4.10 13.19
CA GLN A 15 -9.71 -5.14 14.20
C GLN A 15 -9.94 -4.62 15.62
N LEU A 16 -9.34 -3.46 15.94
CA LEU A 16 -9.50 -2.83 17.26
C LEU A 16 -10.95 -2.38 17.51
N LYS A 17 -11.64 -1.86 16.50
CA LYS A 17 -13.06 -1.54 16.57
C LYS A 17 -13.90 -2.78 16.89
N ASN A 18 -13.68 -3.88 16.20
CA ASN A 18 -14.40 -5.13 16.43
C ASN A 18 -14.16 -5.70 17.83
N LEU A 19 -12.96 -5.49 18.38
CA LEU A 19 -12.61 -5.85 19.74
C LEU A 19 -13.12 -4.86 20.80
N LYS A 20 -13.85 -3.79 20.38
CA LYS A 20 -14.38 -2.74 21.27
C LYS A 20 -13.28 -2.01 22.06
N LEU A 21 -12.13 -1.81 21.44
CA LEU A 21 -10.97 -1.15 22.05
C LEU A 21 -10.86 0.34 21.64
N LEU A 22 -11.82 0.87 20.90
CA LEU A 22 -11.84 2.25 20.43
C LEU A 22 -12.97 3.04 21.05
N ALA A 23 -12.67 4.28 21.46
CA ALA A 23 -13.67 5.28 21.84
C ALA A 23 -14.31 5.92 20.61
N ARG A 24 -15.54 6.38 20.78
CA ARG A 24 -16.24 7.17 19.74
C ARG A 24 -15.87 8.64 19.89
N TYR A 25 -15.43 9.21 18.79
CA TYR A 25 -15.21 10.65 18.68
C TYR A 25 -15.46 11.12 17.25
N ILE A 26 -16.34 12.06 17.06
CA ILE A 26 -16.62 12.69 15.77
C ILE A 26 -16.10 14.11 15.85
N SER A 27 -14.96 14.37 15.20
CA SER A 27 -14.42 15.72 15.07
C SER A 27 -15.32 16.57 14.17
N ASP A 28 -15.42 17.85 14.45
CA ASP A 28 -16.11 18.82 13.57
C ASP A 28 -15.50 18.81 12.17
N GLU A 29 -14.19 18.56 12.05
CA GLU A 29 -13.46 18.45 10.79
C GLU A 29 -13.81 17.16 10.01
N ALA A 30 -14.45 16.18 10.64
CA ALA A 30 -14.84 14.94 9.96
C ALA A 30 -15.81 15.18 8.80
N ALA A 31 -16.55 16.30 8.79
CA ALA A 31 -17.42 16.67 7.68
C ALA A 31 -16.67 16.85 6.35
N ALA A 32 -15.41 17.30 6.39
CA ALA A 32 -14.56 17.49 5.21
C ALA A 32 -14.09 16.18 4.56
N TYR A 33 -14.19 15.06 5.27
CA TYR A 33 -13.75 13.77 4.77
C TYR A 33 -14.87 13.06 4.01
N ARG A 34 -14.53 12.55 2.82
CA ARG A 34 -15.45 11.73 2.00
C ARG A 34 -15.79 10.43 2.71
N ASP A 35 -16.90 9.81 2.31
CA ASP A 35 -17.26 8.46 2.73
C ASP A 35 -16.14 7.47 2.38
N GLY A 36 -15.89 6.51 3.26
CA GLY A 36 -14.78 5.59 3.17
C GLY A 36 -13.46 6.09 3.79
N PHE A 37 -13.35 7.41 4.11
CA PHE A 37 -12.21 7.99 4.82
C PHE A 37 -12.51 8.36 6.27
N LYS A 38 -13.66 8.00 6.74
CA LYS A 38 -14.10 8.12 8.14
C LYS A 38 -15.05 6.99 8.49
N ASP A 39 -15.08 6.64 9.75
CA ASP A 39 -16.09 5.72 10.27
C ASP A 39 -17.42 6.43 10.49
N PRO A 40 -18.53 5.96 9.91
CA PRO A 40 -19.86 6.58 10.12
C PRO A 40 -20.28 6.61 11.59
N GLN A 41 -19.74 5.71 12.40
CA GLN A 41 -20.01 5.64 13.85
C GLN A 41 -19.02 6.43 14.69
N GLY A 42 -17.99 7.04 14.08
CA GLY A 42 -17.03 7.92 14.74
C GLY A 42 -15.90 7.22 15.50
N TYR A 43 -15.52 5.99 15.13
CA TYR A 43 -14.40 5.29 15.78
C TYR A 43 -13.03 5.59 15.19
N TRP A 44 -12.97 6.14 13.97
CA TRP A 44 -11.72 6.49 13.31
C TRP A 44 -11.93 7.52 12.19
N THR A 45 -10.87 8.22 11.87
CA THR A 45 -10.79 9.10 10.69
C THR A 45 -9.46 8.84 9.98
N ALA A 46 -9.48 8.78 8.65
CA ALA A 46 -8.26 8.63 7.87
C ALA A 46 -7.34 9.83 8.10
N PHE A 47 -6.05 9.56 8.26
CA PHE A 47 -5.04 10.59 8.47
C PHE A 47 -4.26 10.88 7.19
N TYR A 48 -3.84 9.82 6.49
CA TYR A 48 -3.24 9.92 5.16
C TYR A 48 -3.43 8.63 4.37
N GLN A 49 -3.19 8.74 3.08
CA GLN A 49 -3.12 7.60 2.18
C GLN A 49 -1.83 7.65 1.37
N ILE A 50 -1.29 6.49 1.07
CA ILE A 50 -0.10 6.34 0.23
C ILE A 50 -0.43 5.41 -0.94
N PRO A 51 -0.30 5.87 -2.19
CA PRO A 51 -0.49 4.99 -3.35
C PRO A 51 0.55 3.86 -3.36
N TYR A 52 0.09 2.64 -3.59
CA TYR A 52 0.91 1.52 -3.99
C TYR A 52 1.24 1.63 -5.47
N VAL A 53 2.51 1.55 -5.78
CA VAL A 53 3.00 1.69 -7.16
C VAL A 53 3.95 0.56 -7.52
N ILE A 54 4.19 0.37 -8.81
CA ILE A 54 5.31 -0.43 -9.29
C ILE A 54 6.51 0.50 -9.36
N GLY A 55 7.49 0.27 -8.49
CA GLY A 55 8.80 0.93 -8.59
C GLY A 55 9.72 0.12 -9.50
N TYR A 56 10.59 0.80 -10.25
CA TYR A 56 11.54 0.13 -11.14
C TYR A 56 12.90 0.83 -11.13
N ASN A 57 13.95 0.06 -11.46
CA ASN A 57 15.30 0.58 -11.64
C ASN A 57 15.47 1.11 -13.07
N THR A 58 15.77 2.40 -13.20
CA THR A 58 15.87 3.09 -14.50
C THR A 58 17.12 2.72 -15.32
N ARG A 59 18.11 2.04 -14.72
CA ARG A 59 19.27 1.48 -15.43
C ARG A 59 18.99 0.12 -16.02
N LEU A 60 18.07 -0.66 -15.41
CA LEU A 60 17.70 -2.00 -15.86
C LEU A 60 16.48 -2.00 -16.77
N VAL A 61 15.57 -1.06 -16.56
CA VAL A 61 14.30 -0.95 -17.27
C VAL A 61 14.18 0.48 -17.82
N ALA A 62 14.24 0.61 -19.14
CA ALA A 62 13.99 1.92 -19.76
C ALA A 62 12.54 2.36 -19.53
N PRO A 63 12.24 3.65 -19.35
CA PRO A 63 10.89 4.13 -19.07
C PRO A 63 9.82 3.65 -20.06
N LYS A 64 10.17 3.54 -21.35
CA LYS A 64 9.28 3.03 -22.40
C LYS A 64 8.96 1.54 -22.29
N ASP A 65 9.81 0.77 -21.61
CA ASP A 65 9.70 -0.67 -21.44
C ASP A 65 9.15 -1.07 -20.07
N ALA A 66 8.95 -0.08 -19.18
CA ALA A 66 8.33 -0.29 -17.87
C ALA A 66 6.88 -0.76 -18.03
N PRO A 67 6.38 -1.59 -17.10
CA PRO A 67 4.96 -1.98 -17.12
C PRO A 67 4.09 -0.74 -16.97
N SER A 68 2.91 -0.74 -17.60
CA SER A 68 1.93 0.34 -17.49
C SER A 68 0.78 0.01 -16.53
N SER A 69 0.68 -1.26 -16.16
CA SER A 69 -0.35 -1.81 -15.28
C SER A 69 0.18 -3.00 -14.49
N TYR A 70 -0.61 -3.48 -13.52
CA TYR A 70 -0.28 -4.73 -12.82
C TYR A 70 -0.38 -5.96 -13.74
N GLU A 71 -1.25 -5.94 -14.76
CA GLU A 71 -1.37 -7.02 -15.74
C GLU A 71 -0.08 -7.22 -16.52
N ASP A 72 0.64 -6.15 -16.81
CA ASP A 72 1.92 -6.23 -17.54
C ASP A 72 3.00 -6.99 -16.76
N LEU A 73 2.85 -7.15 -15.44
CA LEU A 73 3.74 -7.98 -14.62
C LEU A 73 3.64 -9.47 -14.96
N LEU A 74 2.60 -9.90 -15.67
CA LEU A 74 2.46 -11.27 -16.17
C LEU A 74 3.31 -11.55 -17.41
N ASN A 75 3.95 -10.54 -18.00
CA ASN A 75 4.84 -10.74 -19.14
C ASN A 75 6.04 -11.60 -18.70
N PRO A 76 6.35 -12.69 -19.43
CA PRO A 76 7.46 -13.60 -19.10
C PRO A 76 8.84 -12.94 -18.93
N LYS A 77 9.05 -11.76 -19.54
CA LYS A 77 10.30 -11.00 -19.38
C LYS A 77 10.58 -10.60 -17.93
N TRP A 78 9.54 -10.55 -17.08
CA TRP A 78 9.65 -10.17 -15.67
C TRP A 78 9.84 -11.35 -14.72
N LYS A 79 9.84 -12.59 -15.24
CA LYS A 79 9.93 -13.78 -14.40
C LYS A 79 11.20 -13.77 -13.54
N GLY A 80 11.02 -13.83 -12.21
CA GLY A 80 12.10 -13.78 -11.23
C GLY A 80 12.69 -12.38 -10.97
N TRP A 81 12.21 -11.33 -11.66
CA TRP A 81 12.74 -9.97 -11.56
C TRP A 81 11.82 -8.99 -10.81
N VAL A 82 10.69 -9.47 -10.30
CA VAL A 82 9.71 -8.66 -9.55
C VAL A 82 9.80 -8.96 -8.07
N GLY A 83 9.98 -7.92 -7.27
CA GLY A 83 9.87 -8.00 -5.81
C GLY A 83 8.43 -7.80 -5.34
N LEU A 84 8.03 -8.55 -4.31
CA LEU A 84 6.72 -8.43 -3.65
C LEU A 84 6.90 -8.45 -2.13
N GLU A 85 6.16 -7.59 -1.44
CA GLU A 85 6.09 -7.59 0.03
C GLU A 85 5.33 -8.82 0.54
N THR A 86 5.84 -9.46 1.61
CA THR A 86 5.33 -10.76 2.10
C THR A 86 3.94 -10.68 2.74
N GLU A 87 3.55 -9.54 3.27
CA GLU A 87 2.29 -9.35 4.01
C GLU A 87 1.32 -8.40 3.31
N GLU A 88 1.40 -8.32 1.97
CA GLU A 88 0.61 -7.34 1.22
C GLU A 88 -0.83 -7.82 0.95
N TYR A 89 -1.56 -8.07 2.00
CA TYR A 89 -2.95 -8.53 1.95
C TYR A 89 -3.91 -7.48 1.38
N GLN A 90 -3.61 -6.18 1.60
CA GLN A 90 -4.47 -5.09 1.11
C GLN A 90 -4.46 -5.03 -0.41
N TRP A 91 -3.27 -5.03 -1.02
CA TRP A 91 -3.13 -5.05 -2.47
C TRP A 91 -3.76 -6.30 -3.07
N PHE A 92 -3.48 -7.47 -2.50
CA PHE A 92 -4.05 -8.75 -2.92
C PHE A 92 -5.58 -8.70 -2.93
N TYR A 93 -6.19 -8.29 -1.82
CA TYR A 93 -7.64 -8.20 -1.69
C TYR A 93 -8.25 -7.21 -2.68
N HIS A 94 -7.76 -5.98 -2.70
CA HIS A 94 -8.33 -4.94 -3.55
C HIS A 94 -8.13 -5.21 -5.04
N TRP A 95 -6.99 -5.81 -5.43
CA TRP A 95 -6.76 -6.17 -6.82
C TRP A 95 -7.74 -7.24 -7.30
N ILE A 96 -8.03 -8.25 -6.45
CA ILE A 96 -9.08 -9.23 -6.72
C ILE A 96 -10.46 -8.56 -6.84
N GLN A 97 -10.78 -7.59 -5.98
CA GLN A 97 -12.07 -6.88 -6.08
C GLN A 97 -12.18 -6.07 -7.39
N ILE A 98 -11.11 -5.41 -7.80
CA ILE A 98 -11.07 -4.62 -9.05
C ILE A 98 -11.28 -5.51 -10.28
N LEU A 99 -10.63 -6.66 -10.34
CA LEU A 99 -10.75 -7.60 -11.47
C LEU A 99 -12.02 -8.47 -11.43
N GLY A 100 -12.66 -8.56 -10.27
CA GLY A 100 -13.65 -9.59 -9.96
C GLY A 100 -12.98 -10.89 -9.51
N ARG A 101 -13.67 -11.65 -8.64
CA ARG A 101 -13.11 -12.79 -7.90
C ARG A 101 -12.35 -13.79 -8.79
N ASP A 102 -13.01 -14.28 -9.83
CA ASP A 102 -12.44 -15.39 -10.63
C ASP A 102 -11.23 -14.94 -11.44
N LYS A 103 -11.34 -13.78 -12.10
CA LYS A 103 -10.22 -13.18 -12.85
C LYS A 103 -9.09 -12.76 -11.92
N GLY A 104 -9.41 -12.21 -10.76
CA GLY A 104 -8.42 -11.81 -9.76
C GLY A 104 -7.64 -13.00 -9.21
N LEU A 105 -8.30 -14.11 -8.89
CA LEU A 105 -7.63 -15.34 -8.45
C LEU A 105 -6.79 -15.97 -9.56
N ASP A 106 -7.24 -15.95 -10.81
CA ASP A 106 -6.46 -16.40 -11.96
C ASP A 106 -5.21 -15.52 -12.15
N TYR A 107 -5.37 -14.19 -12.07
CA TYR A 107 -4.23 -13.27 -12.08
C TYR A 107 -3.20 -13.61 -11.00
N MET A 108 -3.63 -13.82 -9.75
CA MET A 108 -2.72 -14.12 -8.65
C MET A 108 -1.97 -15.43 -8.85
N LYS A 109 -2.62 -16.47 -9.40
CA LYS A 109 -1.97 -17.72 -9.78
C LYS A 109 -0.91 -17.51 -10.86
N LYS A 110 -1.23 -16.75 -11.91
CA LYS A 110 -0.30 -16.40 -12.98
C LYS A 110 0.87 -15.57 -12.45
N PHE A 111 0.60 -14.60 -11.58
CA PHE A 111 1.63 -13.77 -10.97
C PHE A 111 2.55 -14.59 -10.05
N ALA A 112 2.03 -15.53 -9.28
CA ALA A 112 2.86 -16.48 -8.53
C ALA A 112 3.77 -17.31 -9.46
N GLY A 113 3.27 -17.67 -10.65
CA GLY A 113 4.07 -18.36 -11.69
C GLY A 113 5.20 -17.51 -12.27
N GLN A 114 5.19 -16.19 -12.09
CA GLN A 114 6.32 -15.31 -12.39
C GLN A 114 7.47 -15.44 -11.38
N ASN A 115 7.30 -16.23 -10.32
CA ASN A 115 8.29 -16.43 -9.26
C ASN A 115 8.76 -15.11 -8.63
N PRO A 116 7.86 -14.28 -8.06
CA PRO A 116 8.25 -13.02 -7.45
C PRO A 116 9.18 -13.25 -6.27
N GLN A 117 10.14 -12.35 -6.11
CA GLN A 117 11.07 -12.37 -4.98
C GLN A 117 10.37 -11.76 -3.75
N MET A 118 9.96 -12.63 -2.82
CA MET A 118 9.27 -12.21 -1.60
C MET A 118 10.27 -11.59 -0.61
N ARG A 119 9.98 -10.39 -0.11
CA ARG A 119 10.80 -9.70 0.89
C ARG A 119 9.89 -8.97 1.88
N ALA A 120 10.25 -8.98 3.15
CA ALA A 120 9.53 -8.25 4.18
C ALA A 120 9.93 -6.76 4.19
N GLY A 121 8.96 -5.88 4.00
CA GLY A 121 9.12 -4.44 4.12
C GLY A 121 9.27 -3.68 2.80
N HIS A 122 8.36 -2.75 2.55
CA HIS A 122 8.34 -1.88 1.37
C HIS A 122 9.63 -1.05 1.20
N THR A 123 10.26 -0.67 2.32
CA THR A 123 11.52 0.07 2.29
C THR A 123 12.65 -0.77 1.73
N LEU A 124 12.76 -2.03 2.17
CA LEU A 124 13.77 -2.96 1.67
C LEU A 124 13.57 -3.21 0.17
N LEU A 125 12.34 -3.45 -0.26
CA LEU A 125 12.04 -3.63 -1.69
C LEU A 125 12.49 -2.44 -2.52
N ALA A 126 12.20 -1.21 -2.09
CA ALA A 126 12.64 -0.01 -2.80
C ALA A 126 14.18 0.11 -2.85
N GLN A 127 14.88 -0.31 -1.78
CA GLN A 127 16.34 -0.34 -1.74
C GLN A 127 16.94 -1.38 -2.70
N LEU A 128 16.35 -2.59 -2.76
CA LEU A 128 16.78 -3.63 -3.70
C LEU A 128 16.56 -3.23 -5.16
N VAL A 129 15.47 -2.51 -5.45
CA VAL A 129 15.26 -1.90 -6.77
C VAL A 129 16.36 -0.87 -7.05
N ALA A 130 16.67 0.01 -6.12
CA ALA A 130 17.70 1.04 -6.31
C ALA A 130 19.10 0.44 -6.50
N ALA A 131 19.41 -0.65 -5.80
CA ALA A 131 20.65 -1.38 -5.94
C ALA A 131 20.76 -2.17 -7.27
N GLY A 132 19.60 -2.42 -7.94
CA GLY A 132 19.56 -3.22 -9.16
C GLY A 132 19.54 -4.74 -8.91
N GLU A 133 19.29 -5.18 -7.67
CA GLU A 133 19.16 -6.59 -7.32
C GLU A 133 17.83 -7.18 -7.82
N ILE A 134 16.80 -6.35 -7.94
CA ILE A 134 15.53 -6.63 -8.61
C ILE A 134 15.21 -5.50 -9.59
N ALA A 135 14.63 -5.84 -10.73
CA ALA A 135 14.31 -4.84 -11.75
C ALA A 135 13.08 -4.00 -11.40
N LEU A 136 12.10 -4.64 -10.79
CA LEU A 136 10.80 -4.06 -10.43
C LEU A 136 10.43 -4.48 -9.00
N ALA A 137 9.70 -3.63 -8.29
CA ALA A 137 8.97 -4.05 -7.09
C ALA A 137 7.53 -3.59 -7.21
N THR A 138 6.60 -4.52 -7.10
CA THR A 138 5.20 -4.16 -6.96
C THR A 138 4.90 -3.78 -5.51
N VAL A 139 3.89 -2.93 -5.32
CA VAL A 139 3.42 -2.52 -4.00
C VAL A 139 4.48 -1.80 -3.16
N VAL A 140 5.25 -0.92 -3.79
CA VAL A 140 6.10 0.04 -3.06
C VAL A 140 5.38 1.37 -2.88
N TYR A 141 5.82 2.15 -1.92
CA TYR A 141 5.25 3.46 -1.64
C TYR A 141 5.82 4.53 -2.58
N SER A 142 4.94 5.25 -3.29
CA SER A 142 5.32 6.29 -4.24
C SER A 142 6.22 7.36 -3.62
N ASN A 143 5.90 7.82 -2.40
CA ASN A 143 6.69 8.82 -1.68
C ASN A 143 8.11 8.34 -1.34
N ARG A 144 8.30 7.03 -1.13
CA ARG A 144 9.62 6.45 -0.89
C ARG A 144 10.46 6.49 -2.17
N ILE A 145 9.90 6.08 -3.30
CA ILE A 145 10.57 6.12 -4.59
C ILE A 145 10.92 7.57 -4.98
N GLU A 146 9.99 8.52 -4.81
CA GLU A 146 10.26 9.94 -5.10
C GLU A 146 11.42 10.50 -4.25
N ARG A 147 11.46 10.16 -2.97
CA ARG A 147 12.57 10.58 -2.09
C ARG A 147 13.92 10.00 -2.54
N MET A 148 13.94 8.72 -2.91
CA MET A 148 15.16 8.07 -3.40
C MET A 148 15.61 8.65 -4.74
N LYS A 149 14.67 8.92 -5.65
CA LYS A 149 14.91 9.59 -6.93
C LYS A 149 15.49 10.99 -6.72
N ALA A 150 14.92 11.77 -5.80
CA ALA A 150 15.43 13.09 -5.45
C ALA A 150 16.87 13.05 -4.86
N SER A 151 17.26 11.94 -4.25
CA SER A 151 18.62 11.69 -3.75
C SER A 151 19.56 11.10 -4.83
N GLY A 152 19.14 11.04 -6.09
CA GLY A 152 19.96 10.56 -7.21
C GLY A 152 19.96 9.05 -7.42
N ALA A 153 19.12 8.28 -6.72
CA ALA A 153 19.00 6.86 -6.97
C ALA A 153 18.38 6.57 -8.36
N PRO A 154 18.81 5.52 -9.05
CA PRO A 154 18.31 5.19 -10.39
C PRO A 154 16.96 4.47 -10.30
N VAL A 155 15.96 5.14 -9.79
CA VAL A 155 14.60 4.60 -9.61
C VAL A 155 13.55 5.55 -10.15
N ASP A 156 12.45 4.98 -10.62
CA ASP A 156 11.20 5.69 -10.91
C ASP A 156 10.04 4.75 -10.61
N TRP A 157 8.81 5.23 -10.81
CA TRP A 157 7.61 4.45 -10.56
C TRP A 157 6.58 4.66 -11.66
N VAL A 158 5.72 3.66 -11.81
CA VAL A 158 4.68 3.62 -12.83
C VAL A 158 3.48 4.46 -12.39
N ARG A 159 3.09 5.38 -13.25
CA ARG A 159 1.86 6.19 -13.08
C ARG A 159 0.73 5.52 -13.82
N PHE A 160 -0.09 4.77 -13.07
CA PHE A 160 -1.23 4.05 -13.64
C PHE A 160 -2.27 5.00 -14.24
N LYS A 161 -2.86 4.59 -15.35
CA LYS A 161 -4.01 5.27 -15.95
C LYS A 161 -5.36 4.79 -15.42
N GLY A 162 -5.36 3.80 -14.55
CA GLY A 162 -6.53 3.14 -13.97
C GLY A 162 -6.62 3.29 -12.46
N PRO A 163 -7.42 2.45 -11.80
CA PRO A 163 -7.59 2.48 -10.36
C PRO A 163 -6.26 2.23 -9.65
N THR A 164 -5.98 3.06 -8.66
CA THR A 164 -4.78 2.96 -7.82
C THR A 164 -5.19 2.47 -6.43
N ILE A 165 -4.58 1.38 -5.99
CA ILE A 165 -4.76 0.88 -4.63
C ILE A 165 -3.89 1.73 -3.70
N THR A 166 -4.44 2.12 -2.55
CA THR A 166 -3.74 2.95 -1.58
C THR A 166 -3.73 2.31 -0.20
N ALA A 167 -2.60 2.41 0.49
CA ALA A 167 -2.56 2.17 1.93
C ALA A 167 -3.23 3.35 2.64
N ILE A 168 -4.25 3.07 3.43
CA ILE A 168 -4.91 4.07 4.27
C ILE A 168 -4.43 3.87 5.71
N ASN A 169 -3.97 4.95 6.32
CA ASN A 169 -3.70 5.04 7.74
C ASN A 169 -4.74 5.93 8.39
N ALA A 170 -5.25 5.50 9.53
CA ALA A 170 -6.28 6.21 10.27
C ALA A 170 -5.82 6.52 11.69
N ILE A 171 -6.38 7.56 12.26
CA ILE A 171 -6.26 7.90 13.68
C ILE A 171 -7.51 7.44 14.42
N ALA A 172 -7.28 7.02 15.66
CA ALA A 172 -8.34 6.58 16.55
C ALA A 172 -7.95 6.84 18.01
N ILE A 173 -8.96 6.91 18.86
CA ILE A 173 -8.80 7.09 20.30
C ILE A 173 -9.01 5.73 20.96
N PRO A 174 -8.09 5.26 21.84
CA PRO A 174 -8.33 4.06 22.64
C PRO A 174 -9.54 4.24 23.58
N GLU A 175 -10.30 3.17 23.81
CA GLU A 175 -11.45 3.18 24.74
C GLU A 175 -11.05 3.64 26.16
N LYS A 176 -9.80 3.36 26.55
CA LYS A 176 -9.28 3.72 27.88
C LYS A 176 -8.19 4.79 27.80
N ALA A 177 -8.34 5.76 26.91
CA ALA A 177 -7.46 6.92 26.87
C ALA A 177 -7.53 7.70 28.20
N LEU A 178 -6.38 8.09 28.73
CA LEU A 178 -6.32 8.80 30.02
C LEU A 178 -6.71 10.26 29.88
N HIS A 179 -6.42 10.86 28.71
CA HIS A 179 -6.70 12.27 28.41
C HIS A 179 -7.53 12.38 27.10
N PRO A 180 -8.81 11.95 27.12
CA PRO A 180 -9.61 11.85 25.90
C PRO A 180 -9.91 13.21 25.22
N ASN A 181 -9.63 14.31 25.92
CA ASN A 181 -9.81 15.68 25.44
C ASN A 181 -8.48 16.40 25.12
N ALA A 182 -7.38 15.66 25.05
CA ALA A 182 -6.06 16.22 24.74
C ALA A 182 -5.88 16.53 23.25
#